data_ebef2b0ae62ff5e0987939e36388c01f
#
_entry.id   ebef2b0ae62ff5e0987939e36388c01f
#
_cell.length_a   1.000
_cell.length_b   1.000
_cell.length_c   1.000
_cell.angle_alpha   90.00
_cell.angle_beta   90.00
_cell.angle_gamma   90.00
#
_symmetry.space_group_name_H-M   'P 1'
#
loop_
_entity.id
_entity.type
_entity.pdbx_description
1 polymer ?
#
loop_
_entity_poly.entity_id
_entity_poly.type
_entity_poly.pdbx_seq_one_letter_code
_entity_poly.pdbx_strand_id
1 'polypeptide(L)'
;MVEADVHRCERLNELISRRHVLILHGDGRDLDLLVDEGIRNAQAFLALTDNSEANILACLAAKRLGVRKTVAMVENTDYISMAESLDIGSIINKKTFAASHIYQMMLKADVTTMKTLTVANADVAEFVVKEGSRITHKQVKDLDLPSTVTLGGLVRNGKGTLINGNTYIQAGDTVVAFCLENTVKRLEKFFK
;
A
#
# COMPACT_ATOMS: atom_id res chain seq x y z
N MET A 1 19.65 9.09 6.09
CA MET A 1 19.52 7.60 6.06
C MET A 1 20.48 7.05 7.12
N VAL A 2 20.02 6.14 7.97
CA VAL A 2 20.86 5.51 9.03
C VAL A 2 21.17 4.08 8.59
N GLU A 3 22.43 3.68 8.66
CA GLU A 3 22.95 2.36 8.28
C GLU A 3 23.94 1.90 9.35
N ALA A 4 23.81 0.67 9.81
CA ALA A 4 24.65 0.13 10.88
C ALA A 4 26.01 -0.41 10.39
N ASP A 5 26.10 -0.76 9.11
CA ASP A 5 27.33 -1.27 8.51
C ASP A 5 28.16 -0.12 7.93
N VAL A 6 29.37 0.07 8.47
CA VAL A 6 30.28 1.15 8.07
C VAL A 6 30.69 1.03 6.59
N HIS A 7 30.96 -0.19 6.11
CA HIS A 7 31.36 -0.41 4.72
C HIS A 7 30.20 -0.15 3.73
N ARG A 8 28.96 -0.40 4.18
CA ARG A 8 27.77 0.01 3.43
C ARG A 8 27.61 1.53 3.40
N CYS A 9 27.87 2.21 4.52
CA CYS A 9 27.85 3.68 4.56
C CYS A 9 28.83 4.28 3.55
N GLU A 10 30.09 3.79 3.54
CA GLU A 10 31.11 4.22 2.58
C GLU A 10 30.66 4.04 1.14
N ARG A 11 30.19 2.83 0.81
CA ARG A 11 29.71 2.50 -0.55
C ARG A 11 28.50 3.34 -0.97
N LEU A 12 27.58 3.61 -0.03
CA LEU A 12 26.42 4.47 -0.29
C LEU A 12 26.84 5.91 -0.54
N ASN A 13 27.83 6.42 0.19
CA ASN A 13 28.37 7.75 -0.06
C ASN A 13 29.02 7.89 -1.44
N GLU A 14 29.66 6.84 -1.95
CA GLU A 14 30.21 6.82 -3.30
C GLU A 14 29.11 6.79 -4.38
N LEU A 15 28.07 5.97 -4.16
CA LEU A 15 26.95 5.79 -5.12
C LEU A 15 25.98 6.97 -5.14
N ILE A 16 25.74 7.61 -4.01
CA ILE A 16 24.76 8.67 -3.86
C ILE A 16 25.46 10.04 -3.85
N SER A 17 25.84 10.51 -5.01
CA SER A 17 26.44 11.85 -5.19
C SER A 17 25.44 13.02 -5.05
N ARG A 18 24.25 12.80 -4.48
CA ARG A 18 23.20 13.83 -4.33
C ARG A 18 23.40 14.63 -3.07
N ARG A 19 23.53 15.95 -3.20
CA ARG A 19 23.72 16.92 -2.11
C ARG A 19 22.63 16.95 -1.02
N HIS A 20 21.53 16.21 -1.21
CA HIS A 20 20.38 16.23 -0.31
C HIS A 20 20.18 14.90 0.47
N VAL A 21 21.16 14.00 0.42
CA VAL A 21 21.11 12.74 1.17
C VAL A 21 22.25 12.74 2.18
N LEU A 22 21.87 12.66 3.46
CA LEU A 22 22.80 12.44 4.55
C LEU A 22 22.79 10.94 4.90
N ILE A 23 23.98 10.34 4.97
CA ILE A 23 24.17 8.95 5.39
C ILE A 23 24.87 8.99 6.76
N LEU A 24 24.21 8.38 7.74
CA LEU A 24 24.67 8.31 9.12
C LEU A 24 25.04 6.86 9.44
N HIS A 25 26.21 6.64 9.98
CA HIS A 25 26.57 5.36 10.56
C HIS A 25 25.99 5.27 11.96
N GLY A 26 25.16 4.25 12.22
CA GLY A 26 24.54 4.02 13.53
C GLY A 26 23.40 3.02 13.50
N ASP A 27 22.86 2.75 14.68
CA ASP A 27 21.66 1.91 14.81
C ASP A 27 20.40 2.75 14.64
N GLY A 28 19.56 2.40 13.69
CA GLY A 28 18.28 3.08 13.46
C GLY A 28 17.26 2.95 14.61
N ARG A 29 17.58 2.19 15.65
CA ARG A 29 16.79 2.07 16.90
C ARG A 29 17.30 2.99 18.01
N ASP A 30 18.46 3.60 17.82
CA ASP A 30 19.02 4.55 18.77
C ASP A 30 18.22 5.85 18.73
N LEU A 31 17.41 6.07 19.79
CA LEU A 31 16.53 7.23 19.88
C LEU A 31 17.29 8.53 20.05
N ASP A 32 18.43 8.51 20.73
CA ASP A 32 19.24 9.70 20.97
C ASP A 32 19.86 10.14 19.63
N LEU A 33 20.42 9.21 18.86
CA LEU A 33 20.88 9.48 17.50
C LEU A 33 19.78 10.06 16.63
N LEU A 34 18.59 9.47 16.64
CA LEU A 34 17.47 9.94 15.82
C LEU A 34 16.99 11.33 16.24
N VAL A 35 16.99 11.63 17.53
CA VAL A 35 16.58 12.95 18.05
C VAL A 35 17.62 14.00 17.70
N ASP A 36 18.91 13.71 17.87
CA ASP A 36 20.02 14.62 17.53
C ASP A 36 20.02 14.96 16.03
N GLU A 37 19.65 14.00 15.18
CA GLU A 37 19.53 14.17 13.73
C GLU A 37 18.16 14.73 13.30
N GLY A 38 17.34 15.18 14.25
CA GLY A 38 16.14 15.95 13.97
C GLY A 38 14.92 15.14 13.52
N ILE A 39 14.77 13.89 13.95
CA ILE A 39 13.62 13.03 13.62
C ILE A 39 12.28 13.71 13.91
N ARG A 40 12.19 14.58 14.92
CA ARG A 40 10.96 15.30 15.29
C ARG A 40 10.42 16.19 14.17
N ASN A 41 11.29 16.60 13.25
CA ASN A 41 10.95 17.42 12.08
C ASN A 41 10.76 16.58 10.80
N ALA A 42 10.94 15.26 10.90
CA ALA A 42 10.82 14.37 9.76
C ALA A 42 9.34 14.24 9.32
N GLN A 43 9.10 14.34 8.02
CA GLN A 43 7.77 14.14 7.44
C GLN A 43 7.38 12.67 7.40
N ALA A 44 8.34 11.79 7.26
CA ALA A 44 8.15 10.34 7.24
C ALA A 44 9.39 9.61 7.78
N PHE A 45 9.17 8.43 8.34
CA PHE A 45 10.20 7.51 8.78
C PHE A 45 9.96 6.13 8.15
N LEU A 46 11.01 5.57 7.55
CA LEU A 46 10.95 4.26 6.90
C LEU A 46 11.96 3.32 7.55
N ALA A 47 11.48 2.23 8.15
CA ALA A 47 12.29 1.17 8.73
C ALA A 47 12.29 -0.04 7.77
N LEU A 48 13.39 -0.24 7.07
CA LEU A 48 13.52 -1.19 5.95
C LEU A 48 14.69 -2.17 6.17
N THR A 49 15.01 -2.49 7.41
CA THR A 49 16.03 -3.51 7.73
C THR A 49 15.47 -4.92 7.52
N ASP A 50 16.32 -5.93 7.53
CA ASP A 50 15.90 -7.33 7.41
C ASP A 50 15.28 -7.90 8.70
N ASN A 51 15.21 -7.12 9.77
CA ASN A 51 14.65 -7.52 11.07
C ASN A 51 13.28 -6.87 11.27
N SER A 52 12.22 -7.67 11.19
CA SER A 52 10.82 -7.22 11.31
C SER A 52 10.53 -6.55 12.65
N GLU A 53 11.02 -7.13 13.74
CA GLU A 53 10.81 -6.63 15.12
C GLU A 53 11.51 -5.27 15.32
N ALA A 54 12.72 -5.14 14.81
CA ALA A 54 13.46 -3.87 14.85
C ALA A 54 12.73 -2.78 14.06
N ASN A 55 12.19 -3.13 12.89
CA ASN A 55 11.43 -2.20 12.06
C ASN A 55 10.13 -1.74 12.74
N ILE A 56 9.40 -2.66 13.39
CA ILE A 56 8.18 -2.35 14.14
C ILE A 56 8.50 -1.40 15.30
N LEU A 57 9.50 -1.74 16.11
CA LEU A 57 9.88 -0.94 17.28
C LEU A 57 10.41 0.45 16.88
N ALA A 58 11.22 0.54 15.83
CA ALA A 58 11.71 1.81 15.31
C ALA A 58 10.57 2.71 14.82
N CYS A 59 9.59 2.16 14.09
CA CYS A 59 8.42 2.91 13.66
C CYS A 59 7.54 3.37 14.83
N LEU A 60 7.36 2.53 15.85
CA LEU A 60 6.62 2.89 17.06
C LEU A 60 7.32 4.05 17.80
N ALA A 61 8.64 3.98 17.92
CA ALA A 61 9.45 5.03 18.53
C ALA A 61 9.36 6.34 17.73
N ALA A 62 9.50 6.28 16.40
CA ALA A 62 9.36 7.43 15.52
C ALA A 62 8.00 8.12 15.66
N LYS A 63 6.90 7.34 15.74
CA LYS A 63 5.56 7.87 15.99
C LYS A 63 5.46 8.59 17.35
N ARG A 64 6.03 8.02 18.40
CA ARG A 64 6.07 8.65 19.72
C ARG A 64 6.87 9.96 19.73
N LEU A 65 7.86 10.09 18.84
CA LEU A 65 8.63 11.32 18.64
C LEU A 65 7.92 12.35 17.73
N GLY A 66 6.71 12.03 17.24
CA GLY A 66 5.86 12.95 16.48
C GLY A 66 5.89 12.79 14.96
N VAL A 67 6.57 11.77 14.43
CA VAL A 67 6.55 11.51 12.99
C VAL A 67 5.17 11.02 12.55
N ARG A 68 4.59 11.71 11.57
CA ARG A 68 3.21 11.44 11.12
C ARG A 68 3.08 10.19 10.25
N LYS A 69 4.06 9.96 9.39
CA LYS A 69 4.05 8.84 8.43
C LYS A 69 5.19 7.89 8.74
N THR A 70 4.86 6.65 9.06
CA THR A 70 5.85 5.60 9.31
C THR A 70 5.57 4.42 8.41
N VAL A 71 6.63 3.77 7.93
CA VAL A 71 6.56 2.59 7.08
C VAL A 71 7.52 1.55 7.62
N ALA A 72 7.01 0.39 7.99
CA ALA A 72 7.79 -0.75 8.47
C ALA A 72 7.79 -1.88 7.45
N MET A 73 8.97 -2.41 7.14
CA MET A 73 9.09 -3.68 6.41
C MET A 73 8.97 -4.84 7.40
N VAL A 74 7.94 -5.69 7.21
CA VAL A 74 7.63 -6.83 8.07
C VAL A 74 7.56 -8.09 7.20
N GLU A 75 8.65 -8.86 7.20
CA GLU A 75 8.74 -10.09 6.39
C GLU A 75 8.08 -11.30 7.06
N ASN A 76 8.03 -11.30 8.40
CA ASN A 76 7.31 -12.33 9.13
C ASN A 76 5.80 -12.05 9.10
N THR A 77 5.05 -12.93 8.42
CA THR A 77 3.60 -12.78 8.24
C THR A 77 2.82 -12.83 9.55
N ASP A 78 3.33 -13.55 10.56
CA ASP A 78 2.69 -13.69 11.86
C ASP A 78 2.70 -12.36 12.65
N TYR A 79 3.62 -11.46 12.32
CA TYR A 79 3.73 -10.15 12.96
C TYR A 79 2.89 -9.07 12.28
N ILE A 80 2.33 -9.32 11.09
CA ILE A 80 1.60 -8.30 10.34
C ILE A 80 0.36 -7.83 11.12
N SER A 81 -0.47 -8.76 11.60
CA SER A 81 -1.69 -8.41 12.35
C SER A 81 -1.38 -7.71 13.68
N MET A 82 -0.31 -8.14 14.37
CA MET A 82 0.16 -7.48 15.57
C MET A 82 0.64 -6.05 15.28
N ALA A 83 1.46 -5.88 14.25
CA ALA A 83 1.98 -4.59 13.85
C ALA A 83 0.87 -3.62 13.42
N GLU A 84 -0.16 -4.12 12.70
CA GLU A 84 -1.35 -3.33 12.36
C GLU A 84 -2.12 -2.88 13.61
N SER A 85 -2.25 -3.74 14.63
CA SER A 85 -2.91 -3.39 15.90
C SER A 85 -2.18 -2.32 16.71
N LEU A 86 -0.86 -2.20 16.54
CA LEU A 86 -0.03 -1.20 17.22
C LEU A 86 -0.09 0.19 16.55
N ASP A 87 -0.84 0.33 15.47
CA ASP A 87 -0.94 1.59 14.70
C ASP A 87 0.44 2.19 14.37
N ILE A 88 1.39 1.35 13.96
CA ILE A 88 2.75 1.78 13.61
C ILE A 88 2.86 2.49 12.24
N GLY A 89 1.74 2.66 11.54
CA GLY A 89 1.69 3.21 10.19
C GLY A 89 1.53 2.15 9.11
N SER A 90 2.14 2.36 7.95
CA SER A 90 2.03 1.41 6.83
C SER A 90 3.00 0.24 7.00
N ILE A 91 2.53 -0.95 6.68
CA ILE A 91 3.33 -2.17 6.69
C ILE A 91 3.58 -2.62 5.25
N ILE A 92 4.82 -2.99 4.96
CA ILE A 92 5.23 -3.55 3.68
C ILE A 92 5.76 -4.97 3.93
N ASN A 93 5.22 -5.94 3.20
CA ASN A 93 5.76 -7.29 3.12
C ASN A 93 6.12 -7.58 1.65
N LYS A 94 7.39 -7.89 1.37
CA LYS A 94 7.88 -8.10 -0.01
C LYS A 94 7.14 -9.23 -0.72
N LYS A 95 6.86 -10.33 -0.02
CA LYS A 95 6.19 -11.51 -0.61
C LYS A 95 4.76 -11.19 -1.01
N THR A 96 4.01 -10.56 -0.10
CA THR A 96 2.61 -10.15 -0.37
C THR A 96 2.55 -9.11 -1.48
N PHE A 97 3.48 -8.15 -1.48
CA PHE A 97 3.56 -7.14 -2.54
C PHE A 97 3.85 -7.78 -3.90
N ALA A 98 4.86 -8.67 -3.97
CA ALA A 98 5.19 -9.39 -5.21
C ALA A 98 4.02 -10.28 -5.68
N ALA A 99 3.37 -11.02 -4.77
CA ALA A 99 2.22 -11.85 -5.09
C ALA A 99 1.05 -11.02 -5.65
N SER A 100 0.72 -9.88 -5.03
CA SER A 100 -0.32 -8.97 -5.50
C SER A 100 0.01 -8.42 -6.89
N HIS A 101 1.26 -8.06 -7.14
CA HIS A 101 1.70 -7.56 -8.45
C HIS A 101 1.63 -8.64 -9.54
N ILE A 102 2.10 -9.86 -9.24
CA ILE A 102 1.99 -11.01 -10.16
C ILE A 102 0.51 -11.29 -10.48
N TYR A 103 -0.35 -11.29 -9.44
CA TYR A 103 -1.78 -11.52 -9.64
C TYR A 103 -2.43 -10.44 -10.49
N GLN A 104 -2.07 -9.16 -10.28
CA GLN A 104 -2.49 -8.05 -11.13
C GLN A 104 -2.12 -8.28 -12.60
N MET A 105 -0.87 -8.72 -12.88
CA MET A 105 -0.41 -9.02 -14.23
C MET A 105 -1.16 -10.18 -14.90
N MET A 106 -1.72 -11.11 -14.10
CA MET A 106 -2.51 -12.24 -14.61
C MET A 106 -3.95 -11.86 -14.95
N LEU A 107 -4.45 -10.72 -14.46
CA LEU A 107 -5.78 -10.24 -14.80
C LEU A 107 -5.80 -9.70 -16.24
N LYS A 108 -6.90 -9.95 -16.95
CA LYS A 108 -7.07 -9.50 -18.35
C LYS A 108 -7.71 -8.12 -18.45
N ALA A 109 -8.35 -7.64 -17.37
CA ALA A 109 -8.83 -6.27 -17.27
C ALA A 109 -7.70 -5.32 -16.90
N ASP A 110 -7.84 -4.04 -17.22
CA ASP A 110 -6.88 -3.02 -16.80
C ASP A 110 -7.07 -2.71 -15.32
N VAL A 111 -6.30 -3.39 -14.49
CA VAL A 111 -6.22 -3.16 -13.05
C VAL A 111 -4.99 -2.31 -12.78
N THR A 112 -5.19 -1.07 -12.36
CA THR A 112 -4.10 -0.11 -12.09
C THR A 112 -3.43 -0.36 -10.76
N THR A 113 -4.21 -0.75 -9.75
CA THR A 113 -3.73 -1.00 -8.40
C THR A 113 -4.44 -2.21 -7.82
N MET A 114 -3.72 -3.02 -7.07
CA MET A 114 -4.29 -4.11 -6.28
C MET A 114 -3.59 -4.20 -4.93
N LYS A 115 -4.37 -4.26 -3.85
CA LYS A 115 -3.87 -4.41 -2.48
C LYS A 115 -4.71 -5.44 -1.73
N THR A 116 -4.05 -6.44 -1.18
CA THR A 116 -4.68 -7.40 -0.27
C THR A 116 -4.68 -6.85 1.16
N LEU A 117 -5.84 -6.81 1.78
CA LEU A 117 -6.04 -6.43 3.18
C LEU A 117 -6.04 -7.70 4.02
N THR A 118 -4.92 -8.00 4.64
CA THR A 118 -4.71 -9.28 5.36
C THR A 118 -5.70 -9.48 6.51
N VAL A 119 -5.97 -8.44 7.29
CA VAL A 119 -6.91 -8.50 8.44
C VAL A 119 -8.35 -8.73 8.00
N ALA A 120 -8.76 -8.15 6.87
CA ALA A 120 -10.13 -8.27 6.37
C ALA A 120 -10.34 -9.46 5.42
N ASN A 121 -9.28 -10.21 5.09
CA ASN A 121 -9.28 -11.23 4.03
C ASN A 121 -9.97 -10.74 2.75
N ALA A 122 -9.63 -9.53 2.35
CA ALA A 122 -10.24 -8.81 1.23
C ALA A 122 -9.17 -8.25 0.30
N ASP A 123 -9.49 -8.23 -0.99
CA ASP A 123 -8.70 -7.52 -1.98
C ASP A 123 -9.35 -6.19 -2.34
N VAL A 124 -8.54 -5.15 -2.44
CA VAL A 124 -8.95 -3.86 -3.00
C VAL A 124 -8.30 -3.74 -4.37
N ALA A 125 -9.10 -3.54 -5.41
CA ALA A 125 -8.61 -3.39 -6.76
C ALA A 125 -9.21 -2.15 -7.45
N GLU A 126 -8.37 -1.46 -8.22
CA GLU A 126 -8.78 -0.35 -9.06
C GLU A 126 -8.85 -0.81 -10.52
N PHE A 127 -10.03 -0.73 -11.10
CA PHE A 127 -10.29 -1.12 -12.49
C PHE A 127 -10.52 0.11 -13.35
N VAL A 128 -9.83 0.19 -14.48
CA VAL A 128 -10.14 1.16 -15.54
C VAL A 128 -11.25 0.60 -16.43
N VAL A 129 -12.30 1.37 -16.59
CA VAL A 129 -13.48 0.98 -17.37
C VAL A 129 -13.23 1.25 -18.85
N LYS A 130 -13.27 0.21 -19.68
CA LYS A 130 -13.15 0.31 -21.16
C LYS A 130 -14.50 0.55 -21.82
N GLU A 131 -14.45 1.04 -23.04
CA GLU A 131 -15.63 1.08 -23.90
C GLU A 131 -16.19 -0.33 -24.12
N GLY A 132 -17.53 -0.46 -24.05
CA GLY A 132 -18.20 -1.75 -24.20
C GLY A 132 -18.16 -2.64 -22.96
N SER A 133 -17.50 -2.24 -21.87
CA SER A 133 -17.50 -3.02 -20.62
C SER A 133 -18.91 -3.23 -20.09
N ARG A 134 -19.24 -4.45 -19.67
CA ARG A 134 -20.58 -4.82 -19.16
C ARG A 134 -21.04 -3.95 -17.99
N ILE A 135 -20.10 -3.44 -17.21
CA ILE A 135 -20.38 -2.59 -16.04
C ILE A 135 -21.02 -1.24 -16.42
N THR A 136 -20.90 -0.82 -17.68
CA THR A 136 -21.46 0.44 -18.19
C THR A 136 -22.92 0.33 -18.65
N HIS A 137 -23.46 -0.91 -18.80
CA HIS A 137 -24.74 -1.14 -19.47
C HIS A 137 -25.95 -0.83 -18.58
N LYS A 138 -25.80 -0.85 -17.26
CA LYS A 138 -26.89 -0.69 -16.30
C LYS A 138 -26.44 0.12 -15.08
N GLN A 139 -27.42 0.55 -14.28
CA GLN A 139 -27.11 1.06 -12.94
C GLN A 139 -26.51 -0.04 -12.06
N VAL A 140 -25.69 0.36 -11.07
CA VAL A 140 -24.99 -0.58 -10.20
C VAL A 140 -25.95 -1.55 -9.50
N LYS A 141 -27.12 -1.09 -9.07
CA LYS A 141 -28.15 -1.95 -8.45
C LYS A 141 -28.71 -3.04 -9.37
N ASP A 142 -28.65 -2.82 -10.70
CA ASP A 142 -29.19 -3.74 -11.71
C ASP A 142 -28.10 -4.63 -12.33
N LEU A 143 -26.86 -4.48 -11.86
CA LEU A 143 -25.74 -5.37 -12.20
C LEU A 143 -25.82 -6.62 -11.32
N ASP A 144 -25.66 -7.77 -11.92
CA ASP A 144 -25.59 -9.06 -11.22
C ASP A 144 -24.16 -9.27 -10.66
N LEU A 145 -23.76 -8.39 -9.73
CA LEU A 145 -22.46 -8.46 -9.07
C LEU A 145 -22.46 -9.55 -8.01
N PRO A 146 -21.33 -10.27 -7.81
CA PRO A 146 -21.21 -11.20 -6.69
C PRO A 146 -21.49 -10.49 -5.36
N SER A 147 -22.17 -11.15 -4.43
CA SER A 147 -22.48 -10.61 -3.09
C SER A 147 -21.23 -10.31 -2.25
N THR A 148 -20.11 -10.91 -2.62
CA THR A 148 -18.78 -10.71 -2.02
C THR A 148 -18.03 -9.50 -2.59
N VAL A 149 -18.66 -8.72 -3.47
CA VAL A 149 -18.06 -7.53 -4.10
C VAL A 149 -18.83 -6.28 -3.69
N THR A 150 -18.08 -5.26 -3.30
CA THR A 150 -18.59 -3.90 -3.06
C THR A 150 -17.84 -2.91 -3.92
N LEU A 151 -18.57 -2.14 -4.74
CA LEU A 151 -17.99 -1.00 -5.45
C LEU A 151 -18.03 0.21 -4.52
N GLY A 152 -16.84 0.67 -4.06
CA GLY A 152 -16.72 1.74 -3.07
C GLY A 152 -16.83 3.13 -3.68
N GLY A 153 -16.11 3.38 -4.76
CA GLY A 153 -16.05 4.68 -5.40
C GLY A 153 -15.53 4.62 -6.82
N LEU A 154 -15.65 5.72 -7.52
CA LEU A 154 -15.05 5.90 -8.84
C LEU A 154 -14.38 7.28 -8.94
N VAL A 155 -13.38 7.35 -9.80
CA VAL A 155 -12.75 8.60 -10.23
C VAL A 155 -13.15 8.85 -11.69
N ARG A 156 -13.79 9.99 -11.95
CA ARG A 156 -14.18 10.48 -13.28
C ARG A 156 -13.62 11.88 -13.48
N ASN A 157 -12.84 12.10 -14.53
CA ASN A 157 -12.23 13.39 -14.83
C ASN A 157 -11.45 13.98 -13.62
N GLY A 158 -10.74 13.14 -12.89
CA GLY A 158 -9.95 13.53 -11.71
C GLY A 158 -10.78 13.80 -10.44
N LYS A 159 -12.11 13.61 -10.47
CA LYS A 159 -12.99 13.79 -9.30
C LYS A 159 -13.45 12.45 -8.76
N GLY A 160 -13.19 12.23 -7.47
CA GLY A 160 -13.66 11.05 -6.73
C GLY A 160 -15.14 11.18 -6.36
N THR A 161 -15.91 10.11 -6.53
CA THR A 161 -17.33 10.04 -6.16
C THR A 161 -17.62 8.67 -5.55
N LEU A 162 -18.43 8.64 -4.49
CA LEU A 162 -18.91 7.39 -3.92
C LEU A 162 -19.93 6.74 -4.86
N ILE A 163 -19.83 5.42 -5.00
CA ILE A 163 -20.78 4.64 -5.78
C ILE A 163 -21.99 4.28 -4.91
N ASN A 164 -23.18 4.39 -5.48
CA ASN A 164 -24.41 3.88 -4.91
C ASN A 164 -25.21 3.10 -5.97
N GLY A 165 -26.32 2.48 -5.57
CA GLY A 165 -27.13 1.65 -6.47
C GLY A 165 -27.62 2.35 -7.73
N ASN A 166 -27.81 3.67 -7.70
CA ASN A 166 -28.28 4.45 -8.86
C ASN A 166 -27.15 4.99 -9.74
N THR A 167 -25.89 4.71 -9.37
CA THR A 167 -24.71 5.18 -10.13
C THR A 167 -24.64 4.48 -11.49
N TYR A 168 -24.42 5.25 -12.56
CA TYR A 168 -23.99 4.75 -13.86
C TYR A 168 -22.47 4.90 -13.98
N ILE A 169 -21.80 3.79 -14.21
CA ILE A 169 -20.36 3.74 -14.49
C ILE A 169 -20.17 3.94 -15.99
N GLN A 170 -19.15 4.72 -16.38
CA GLN A 170 -18.89 5.09 -17.77
C GLN A 170 -17.47 4.66 -18.18
N ALA A 171 -17.27 4.50 -19.49
CA ALA A 171 -15.93 4.29 -20.03
C ALA A 171 -15.00 5.46 -19.62
N GLY A 172 -13.78 5.12 -19.25
CA GLY A 172 -12.77 6.07 -18.72
C GLY A 172 -12.84 6.29 -17.21
N ASP A 173 -13.86 5.77 -16.51
CA ASP A 173 -13.87 5.78 -15.04
C ASP A 173 -12.80 4.85 -14.49
N THR A 174 -12.22 5.20 -13.35
CA THR A 174 -11.45 4.28 -12.51
C THR A 174 -12.29 3.90 -11.29
N VAL A 175 -12.63 2.62 -11.17
CA VAL A 175 -13.54 2.10 -10.14
C VAL A 175 -12.76 1.36 -9.08
N VAL A 176 -12.97 1.74 -7.81
CA VAL A 176 -12.41 1.03 -6.64
C VAL A 176 -13.42 -0.01 -6.16
N ALA A 177 -13.00 -1.26 -6.15
CA ALA A 177 -13.79 -2.40 -5.72
C ALA A 177 -13.15 -3.12 -4.54
N PHE A 178 -13.98 -3.53 -3.58
CA PHE A 178 -13.62 -4.42 -2.48
C PHE A 178 -14.15 -5.81 -2.79
N CYS A 179 -13.26 -6.80 -2.78
CA CYS A 179 -13.55 -8.18 -3.13
C CYS A 179 -13.19 -9.10 -1.98
N LEU A 180 -14.15 -9.82 -1.44
CA LEU A 180 -13.92 -10.91 -0.48
C LEU A 180 -13.67 -12.23 -1.24
N GLU A 181 -13.04 -13.20 -0.58
CA GLU A 181 -12.94 -14.58 -1.05
C GLU A 181 -12.37 -14.73 -2.49
N ASN A 182 -11.35 -13.96 -2.83
CA ASN A 182 -10.69 -14.02 -4.15
C ASN A 182 -11.65 -13.80 -5.35
N THR A 183 -12.69 -12.99 -5.18
CA THR A 183 -13.71 -12.74 -6.20
C THR A 183 -13.26 -11.77 -7.31
N VAL A 184 -12.06 -11.21 -7.24
CA VAL A 184 -11.50 -10.28 -8.24
C VAL A 184 -11.62 -10.81 -9.67
N LYS A 185 -11.31 -12.10 -9.92
CA LYS A 185 -11.46 -12.74 -11.24
C LYS A 185 -12.89 -12.80 -11.75
N ARG A 186 -13.88 -12.89 -10.85
CA ARG A 186 -15.31 -12.86 -11.24
C ARG A 186 -15.73 -11.45 -11.60
N LEU A 187 -15.27 -10.47 -10.81
CA LEU A 187 -15.53 -9.06 -11.06
C LEU A 187 -14.89 -8.58 -12.37
N GLU A 188 -13.70 -9.04 -12.70
CA GLU A 188 -12.98 -8.73 -13.94
C GLU A 188 -13.86 -8.85 -15.20
N LYS A 189 -14.80 -9.81 -15.22
CA LYS A 189 -15.71 -10.05 -16.37
C LYS A 189 -16.64 -8.88 -16.67
N PHE A 190 -16.86 -7.99 -15.72
CA PHE A 190 -17.71 -6.82 -15.88
C PHE A 190 -16.94 -5.63 -16.47
N PHE A 191 -15.60 -5.66 -16.39
CA PHE A 191 -14.71 -4.60 -16.88
C PHE A 191 -14.07 -4.92 -18.25
N LYS A 192 -14.47 -6.02 -18.84
CA LYS A 192 -14.09 -6.42 -20.22
C LYS A 192 -15.10 -5.93 -21.22
#